data_c8d1aeb5fb28de1e959dc03c6934862c
#
_entry.id   c8d1aeb5fb28de1e959dc03c6934862c
#
_cell.length_a   1.000
_cell.length_b   1.000
_cell.length_c   1.000
_cell.angle_alpha   90.00
_cell.angle_beta   90.00
_cell.angle_gamma   90.00
#
_symmetry.space_group_name_H-M   'P 1'
#
loop_
_entity.id
_entity.type
_entity.pdbx_description
1 polymer ?
#
loop_
_entity_poly.entity_id
_entity_poly.type
_entity_poly.pdbx_seq_one_letter_code
_entity_poly.pdbx_strand_id
1 'polypeptide(L)'
;MRRRMLKSKIHRAVVTDAHLHYVGSVTIDPDLLEAADILEHEQVAIVDIDNGARLETYAITGLRGSGDLCLNGAAARLVSPGDRVIVISYADYDDAELDGYAPRVVHVDTANRQIDAVTAELLAARQPGPAPHRYVEVPAS
;
A
#
# COMPACT_ATOMS: atom_id res chain seq x y z
N MET A 1 20.88 12.34 -13.37
CA MET A 1 21.07 11.19 -12.43
C MET A 1 19.71 10.60 -12.14
N ARG A 2 19.61 9.29 -12.16
CA ARG A 2 18.36 8.60 -11.79
C ARG A 2 18.40 8.27 -10.30
N ARG A 3 17.27 8.54 -9.64
CA ARG A 3 17.10 8.24 -8.22
C ARG A 3 15.88 7.35 -8.04
N ARG A 4 15.97 6.38 -7.13
CA ARG A 4 14.82 5.59 -6.74
C ARG A 4 14.06 6.34 -5.66
N MET A 5 12.83 6.69 -5.97
CA MET A 5 11.98 7.52 -5.12
C MET A 5 10.72 6.75 -4.73
N LEU A 6 10.13 7.13 -3.62
CA LEU A 6 8.79 6.67 -3.25
C LEU A 6 7.80 7.17 -4.30
N LYS A 7 7.17 6.26 -5.04
CA LYS A 7 6.13 6.63 -6.02
C LYS A 7 4.78 6.74 -5.36
N SER A 8 4.38 5.73 -4.60
CA SER A 8 3.08 5.68 -3.93
C SER A 8 3.09 4.71 -2.76
N LYS A 9 2.09 4.82 -1.91
CA LYS A 9 1.80 3.81 -0.91
C LYS A 9 0.30 3.68 -0.65
N ILE A 10 -0.12 2.44 -0.35
CA ILE A 10 -1.43 2.15 0.23
C ILE A 10 -1.19 2.06 1.74
N HIS A 11 -1.74 3.01 2.48
CA HIS A 11 -1.39 3.21 3.88
C HIS A 11 -2.37 2.53 4.81
N ARG A 12 -1.87 1.63 5.66
CA ARG A 12 -2.61 0.97 6.74
C ARG A 12 -3.75 0.07 6.25
N ALA A 13 -3.52 -0.62 5.14
CA ALA A 13 -4.44 -1.64 4.66
C ALA A 13 -4.44 -2.86 5.58
N VAL A 14 -5.56 -3.54 5.65
CA VAL A 14 -5.75 -4.74 6.47
C VAL A 14 -5.52 -5.98 5.62
N VAL A 15 -4.66 -6.89 6.08
CA VAL A 15 -4.46 -8.19 5.43
C VAL A 15 -5.76 -8.99 5.55
N THR A 16 -6.35 -9.35 4.42
CA THR A 16 -7.62 -10.08 4.39
C THR A 16 -7.43 -11.59 4.46
N ASP A 17 -6.32 -12.10 3.92
CA ASP A 17 -6.02 -13.52 3.94
C ASP A 17 -4.52 -13.77 3.68
N ALA A 18 -4.07 -14.99 3.91
CA ALA A 18 -2.69 -15.41 3.69
C ALA A 18 -2.67 -16.88 3.24
N HIS A 19 -2.15 -17.14 2.03
CA HIS A 19 -2.12 -18.46 1.41
C HIS A 19 -0.70 -18.95 1.18
N LEU A 20 -0.16 -19.71 2.12
CA LEU A 20 1.23 -20.17 2.11
C LEU A 20 1.58 -21.02 0.89
N HIS A 21 0.66 -21.86 0.43
CA HIS A 21 0.90 -22.83 -0.65
C HIS A 21 0.48 -22.32 -2.03
N TYR A 22 0.31 -21.04 -2.17
CA TYR A 22 0.01 -20.38 -3.45
C TYR A 22 1.27 -19.73 -4.04
N VAL A 23 1.22 -19.36 -5.33
CA VAL A 23 2.34 -18.64 -5.97
C VAL A 23 2.59 -17.31 -5.24
N GLY A 24 3.86 -17.03 -4.94
CA GLY A 24 4.26 -15.85 -4.18
C GLY A 24 3.84 -14.55 -4.86
N SER A 25 3.01 -13.75 -4.18
CA SER A 25 2.49 -12.48 -4.67
C SER A 25 1.66 -11.81 -3.58
N VAL A 26 1.18 -10.60 -3.84
CA VAL A 26 0.11 -9.98 -3.06
C VAL A 26 -1.07 -9.68 -3.98
N THR A 27 -2.23 -10.26 -3.65
CA THR A 27 -3.48 -9.99 -4.36
C THR A 27 -4.12 -8.75 -3.77
N ILE A 28 -4.35 -7.73 -4.61
CA ILE A 28 -4.88 -6.44 -4.18
C ILE A 28 -6.09 -6.07 -5.04
N ASP A 29 -7.11 -5.49 -4.39
CA ASP A 29 -8.26 -4.91 -5.07
C ASP A 29 -7.80 -3.91 -6.14
N PRO A 30 -8.24 -4.06 -7.40
CA PRO A 30 -7.86 -3.14 -8.47
C PRO A 30 -8.19 -1.67 -8.20
N ASP A 31 -9.21 -1.36 -7.41
CA ASP A 31 -9.51 0.01 -7.03
C ASP A 31 -8.35 0.66 -6.25
N LEU A 32 -7.69 -0.12 -5.39
CA LEU A 32 -6.52 0.35 -4.64
C LEU A 32 -5.27 0.44 -5.51
N LEU A 33 -5.07 -0.54 -6.39
CA LEU A 33 -3.95 -0.54 -7.33
C LEU A 33 -4.01 0.69 -8.26
N GLU A 34 -5.18 0.96 -8.82
CA GLU A 34 -5.37 2.12 -9.69
C GLU A 34 -5.17 3.44 -8.95
N ALA A 35 -5.71 3.56 -7.74
CA ALA A 35 -5.51 4.76 -6.91
C ALA A 35 -4.05 5.01 -6.58
N ALA A 36 -3.26 3.95 -6.38
CA ALA A 36 -1.84 4.03 -6.06
C ALA A 36 -0.94 4.03 -7.30
N ASP A 37 -1.50 3.93 -8.50
CA ASP A 37 -0.74 3.80 -9.75
C ASP A 37 0.24 2.61 -9.70
N ILE A 38 -0.26 1.46 -9.28
CA ILE A 38 0.48 0.20 -9.25
C ILE A 38 -0.12 -0.73 -10.29
N LEU A 39 0.71 -1.24 -11.18
CA LEU A 39 0.29 -2.18 -12.22
C LEU A 39 0.38 -3.61 -11.73
N GLU A 40 -0.40 -4.51 -12.34
CA GLU A 40 -0.21 -5.94 -12.14
C GLU A 40 1.22 -6.35 -12.48
N HIS A 41 1.81 -7.21 -11.67
CA HIS A 41 3.21 -7.67 -11.73
C HIS A 41 4.26 -6.64 -11.29
N GLU A 42 3.86 -5.44 -10.90
CA GLU A 42 4.80 -4.46 -10.37
C GLU A 42 5.34 -4.92 -9.02
N GLN A 43 6.64 -4.74 -8.82
CA GLN A 43 7.28 -5.02 -7.53
C GLN A 43 6.81 -4.02 -6.48
N VAL A 44 6.46 -4.54 -5.31
CA VAL A 44 6.07 -3.74 -4.15
C VAL A 44 6.79 -4.21 -2.89
N ALA A 45 7.00 -3.29 -1.96
CA ALA A 45 7.42 -3.60 -0.61
C ALA A 45 6.21 -3.61 0.31
N ILE A 46 6.15 -4.58 1.20
CA ILE A 46 5.12 -4.68 2.23
C ILE A 46 5.79 -4.49 3.59
N VAL A 47 5.25 -3.59 4.38
CA VAL A 47 5.67 -3.36 5.76
C VAL A 47 4.51 -3.69 6.67
N ASP A 48 4.68 -4.68 7.55
CA ASP A 48 3.67 -5.05 8.54
C ASP A 48 3.85 -4.19 9.81
N ILE A 49 2.85 -3.40 10.13
CA ILE A 49 2.90 -2.47 11.26
C ILE A 49 2.85 -3.23 12.58
N ASP A 50 2.15 -4.36 12.62
CA ASP A 50 1.89 -5.09 13.85
C ASP A 50 3.10 -5.90 14.33
N ASN A 51 3.91 -6.42 13.40
CA ASN A 51 5.07 -7.25 13.77
C ASN A 51 6.41 -6.71 13.28
N GLY A 52 6.42 -5.63 12.49
CA GLY A 52 7.64 -5.01 11.97
C GLY A 52 8.29 -5.74 10.80
N ALA A 53 7.66 -6.78 10.26
CA ALA A 53 8.21 -7.50 9.12
C ALA A 53 8.23 -6.63 7.87
N ARG A 54 9.27 -6.79 7.06
CA ARG A 54 9.42 -6.13 5.76
C ARG A 54 9.71 -7.19 4.73
N LEU A 55 9.00 -7.13 3.60
CA LEU A 55 9.20 -8.09 2.51
C LEU A 55 8.99 -7.41 1.16
N GLU A 56 9.49 -8.03 0.13
CA GLU A 56 9.25 -7.62 -1.24
C GLU A 56 8.52 -8.73 -1.99
N THR A 57 7.57 -8.34 -2.82
CA THR A 57 6.80 -9.23 -3.66
C THR A 57 6.32 -8.46 -4.89
N TYR A 58 5.36 -9.00 -5.61
CA TYR A 58 4.73 -8.31 -6.74
C TYR A 58 3.20 -8.36 -6.62
N ALA A 59 2.55 -7.38 -7.20
CA ALA A 59 1.10 -7.25 -7.14
C ALA A 59 0.41 -8.12 -8.19
N ILE A 60 -0.68 -8.75 -7.82
CA ILE A 60 -1.66 -9.33 -8.75
C ILE A 60 -3.05 -8.78 -8.45
N THR A 61 -3.88 -8.74 -9.48
CA THR A 61 -5.20 -8.13 -9.40
C THR A 61 -6.20 -9.10 -8.78
N GLY A 62 -6.88 -8.66 -7.72
CA GLY A 62 -8.03 -9.36 -7.14
C GLY A 62 -9.35 -8.93 -7.75
N LEU A 63 -10.43 -9.16 -7.04
CA LEU A 63 -11.77 -8.75 -7.47
C LEU A 63 -12.01 -7.28 -7.15
N ARG A 64 -12.49 -6.53 -8.13
CA ARG A 64 -12.79 -5.11 -7.95
C ARG A 64 -13.86 -4.91 -6.88
N GLY A 65 -13.57 -4.00 -5.96
CA GLY A 65 -14.48 -3.68 -4.86
C GLY A 65 -14.48 -4.69 -3.72
N SER A 66 -13.63 -5.73 -3.77
CA SER A 66 -13.56 -6.76 -2.73
C SER A 66 -12.88 -6.29 -1.44
N GLY A 67 -12.00 -5.30 -1.53
CA GLY A 67 -11.11 -4.93 -0.43
C GLY A 67 -9.99 -5.93 -0.21
N ASP A 68 -9.72 -6.82 -1.16
CA ASP A 68 -8.71 -7.87 -1.02
C ASP A 68 -7.31 -7.30 -0.84
N LEU A 69 -6.61 -7.84 0.15
CA LEU A 69 -5.18 -7.71 0.35
C LEU A 69 -4.68 -9.03 0.91
N CYS A 70 -4.38 -9.96 0.03
CA CYS A 70 -4.02 -11.33 0.37
C CYS A 70 -2.56 -11.59 0.06
N LEU A 71 -1.78 -12.02 1.06
CA LEU A 71 -0.39 -12.40 0.89
C LEU A 71 -0.31 -13.88 0.51
N ASN A 72 0.39 -14.16 -0.57
CA ASN A 72 0.51 -15.50 -1.14
C ASN A 72 1.94 -16.02 -1.05
N GLY A 73 2.09 -17.34 -0.96
CA GLY A 73 3.40 -18.00 -0.95
C GLY A 73 4.17 -17.73 0.34
N ALA A 74 5.49 -17.67 0.24
CA ALA A 74 6.38 -17.50 1.40
C ALA A 74 6.10 -16.23 2.21
N ALA A 75 5.63 -15.17 1.55
CA ALA A 75 5.24 -13.93 2.23
C ALA A 75 4.15 -14.14 3.27
N ALA A 76 3.29 -15.15 3.09
CA ALA A 76 2.22 -15.48 4.04
C ALA A 76 2.75 -15.92 5.41
N ARG A 77 4.03 -16.30 5.52
CA ARG A 77 4.63 -16.63 6.82
C ARG A 77 4.96 -15.41 7.67
N LEU A 78 5.07 -14.24 7.04
CA LEU A 78 5.51 -13.01 7.70
C LEU A 78 4.35 -12.13 8.15
N VAL A 79 3.15 -12.43 7.70
CA VAL A 79 1.94 -11.65 8.00
C VAL A 79 0.81 -12.56 8.47
N SER A 80 -0.13 -11.98 9.19
CA SER A 80 -1.35 -12.66 9.61
C SER A 80 -2.57 -11.90 9.14
N PRO A 81 -3.68 -12.59 8.78
CA PRO A 81 -4.94 -11.90 8.51
C PRO A 81 -5.30 -10.98 9.69
N GLY A 82 -5.73 -9.76 9.36
CA GLY A 82 -6.01 -8.72 10.34
C GLY A 82 -4.85 -7.78 10.62
N ASP A 83 -3.63 -8.13 10.25
CA ASP A 83 -2.48 -7.24 10.38
C ASP A 83 -2.67 -5.99 9.52
N ARG A 84 -2.15 -4.88 10.00
CA ARG A 84 -2.09 -3.64 9.22
C ARG A 84 -0.77 -3.55 8.51
N VAL A 85 -0.83 -3.27 7.21
CA VAL A 85 0.35 -3.19 6.37
C VAL A 85 0.36 -1.89 5.56
N ILE A 86 1.56 -1.52 5.12
CA ILE A 86 1.75 -0.47 4.13
C ILE A 86 2.30 -1.13 2.88
N VAL A 87 1.63 -0.94 1.75
CA VAL A 87 2.11 -1.38 0.43
C VAL A 87 2.82 -0.20 -0.21
N ILE A 88 4.08 -0.37 -0.54
CA ILE A 88 4.92 0.72 -1.03
C ILE A 88 5.40 0.40 -2.44
N SER A 89 5.24 1.36 -3.35
CA SER A 89 5.78 1.32 -4.71
C SER A 89 6.88 2.36 -4.86
N TYR A 90 8.00 1.94 -5.44
CA TYR A 90 9.12 2.81 -5.79
C TYR A 90 9.27 2.88 -7.30
N ALA A 91 9.78 3.98 -7.80
CA ALA A 91 10.12 4.13 -9.21
C ALA A 91 11.41 4.94 -9.36
N ASP A 92 12.07 4.76 -10.49
CA ASP A 92 13.28 5.51 -10.81
C ASP A 92 12.90 6.78 -11.57
N TYR A 93 13.40 7.92 -11.10
CA TYR A 93 13.16 9.23 -11.67
C TYR A 93 14.46 9.88 -12.08
N ASP A 94 14.47 10.55 -13.22
CA ASP A 94 15.54 11.48 -13.55
C ASP A 94 15.38 12.78 -12.74
N ASP A 95 16.47 13.49 -12.48
CA ASP A 95 16.41 14.73 -11.71
C ASP A 95 15.41 15.73 -12.30
N ALA A 96 15.27 15.77 -13.64
CA ALA A 96 14.31 16.63 -14.30
C ALA A 96 12.84 16.28 -13.98
N GLU A 97 12.54 15.02 -13.67
CA GLU A 97 11.19 14.56 -13.32
C GLU A 97 10.81 14.89 -11.88
N LEU A 98 11.79 15.28 -11.06
CA LEU A 98 11.55 15.59 -9.64
C LEU A 98 11.01 16.99 -9.42
N ASP A 99 10.99 17.83 -10.47
CA ASP A 99 10.33 19.14 -10.39
C ASP A 99 8.81 18.92 -10.29
N GLY A 100 8.23 19.37 -9.19
CA GLY A 100 6.82 19.13 -8.89
C GLY A 100 6.49 17.71 -8.42
N TYR A 101 7.51 16.86 -8.18
CA TYR A 101 7.29 15.52 -7.66
C TYR A 101 6.68 15.54 -6.26
N ALA A 102 5.71 14.66 -6.03
CA ALA A 102 5.23 14.29 -4.71
C ALA A 102 4.68 12.86 -4.75
N PRO A 103 4.97 12.01 -3.78
CA PRO A 103 4.45 10.64 -3.75
C PRO A 103 2.95 10.63 -3.49
N ARG A 104 2.26 9.64 -4.06
CA ARG A 104 0.83 9.44 -3.85
C ARG A 104 0.60 8.60 -2.60
N VAL A 105 -0.35 9.00 -1.76
CA VAL A 105 -0.75 8.23 -0.58
C VAL A 105 -2.23 7.90 -0.68
N VAL A 106 -2.53 6.60 -0.67
CA VAL A 106 -3.90 6.08 -0.65
C VAL A 106 -4.22 5.67 0.78
N HIS A 107 -5.22 6.30 1.37
CA HIS A 107 -5.74 5.95 2.69
C HIS A 107 -6.93 5.01 2.55
N VAL A 108 -7.05 4.06 3.47
CA VAL A 108 -8.14 3.09 3.48
C VAL A 108 -8.72 2.96 4.88
N ASP A 109 -9.97 2.53 4.95
CA ASP A 109 -10.63 2.15 6.21
C ASP A 109 -10.34 0.68 6.55
N THR A 110 -10.97 0.16 7.60
CA THR A 110 -10.76 -1.23 8.06
C THR A 110 -11.29 -2.29 7.11
N ALA A 111 -12.10 -1.90 6.13
CA ALA A 111 -12.59 -2.77 5.06
C ALA A 111 -11.78 -2.62 3.76
N ASN A 112 -10.63 -1.93 3.81
CA ASN A 112 -9.80 -1.59 2.66
C ASN A 112 -10.53 -0.78 1.59
N ARG A 113 -11.49 0.04 2.01
CA ARG A 113 -12.14 1.01 1.13
C ARG A 113 -11.37 2.32 1.19
N GLN A 114 -11.16 2.92 0.03
CA GLN A 114 -10.46 4.20 -0.05
C GLN A 114 -11.24 5.30 0.70
N ILE A 115 -10.53 6.04 1.54
CA ILE A 115 -11.02 7.22 2.24
C ILE A 115 -10.12 8.41 1.89
N ASP A 116 -10.61 9.63 2.14
CA ASP A 116 -9.79 10.82 1.95
C ASP A 116 -8.85 11.06 3.14
N ALA A 117 -7.88 11.96 2.94
CA ALA A 117 -6.87 12.27 3.95
C ALA A 117 -7.49 12.86 5.23
N VAL A 118 -8.53 13.66 5.12
CA VAL A 118 -9.21 14.28 6.27
C VAL A 118 -9.87 13.22 7.14
N THR A 119 -10.57 12.27 6.52
CA THR A 119 -11.18 11.15 7.23
C THR A 119 -10.11 10.27 7.90
N ALA A 120 -9.00 10.01 7.20
CA ALA A 120 -7.88 9.26 7.75
C ALA A 120 -7.27 9.95 8.97
N GLU A 121 -7.09 11.26 8.93
CA GLU A 121 -6.59 12.05 10.07
C GLU A 121 -7.55 11.98 11.26
N LEU A 122 -8.86 12.09 11.03
CA LEU A 122 -9.86 11.99 12.09
C LEU A 122 -9.83 10.60 12.76
N LEU A 123 -9.62 9.54 11.99
CA LEU A 123 -9.48 8.20 12.52
C LEU A 123 -8.16 8.02 13.28
N ALA A 124 -7.08 8.62 12.78
CA ALA A 124 -5.75 8.56 13.39
C ALA A 124 -5.63 9.46 14.64
N ALA A 125 -6.43 10.52 14.77
CA ALA A 125 -6.41 11.45 15.91
C ALA A 125 -6.71 10.76 17.25
N ARG A 126 -7.20 9.52 17.21
CA ARG A 126 -7.36 8.68 18.40
C ARG A 126 -6.06 8.04 18.87
N GLN A 127 -4.99 8.15 18.07
CA GLN A 127 -3.65 7.66 18.40
C GLN A 127 -2.65 8.76 18.02
N PRO A 128 -1.87 9.30 18.97
CA PRO A 128 -0.87 10.32 18.65
C PRO A 128 0.17 9.75 17.68
N GLY A 129 0.42 10.47 16.60
CA GLY A 129 1.37 10.10 15.56
C GLY A 129 2.42 11.18 15.32
N PRO A 130 3.43 10.89 14.50
CA PRO A 130 4.45 11.87 14.14
C PRO A 130 3.88 13.03 13.34
N ALA A 131 4.64 14.10 13.22
CA ALA A 131 4.29 15.27 12.44
C ALA A 131 4.01 14.87 10.96
N PRO A 132 3.08 15.56 10.29
CA PRO A 132 2.71 15.24 8.92
C PRO A 132 3.88 15.46 7.95
N HIS A 133 3.99 14.57 6.97
CA HIS A 133 4.93 14.68 5.86
C HIS A 133 4.25 15.35 4.66
N ARG A 134 5.05 15.75 3.68
CA ARG A 134 4.53 16.32 2.45
C ARG A 134 4.21 15.20 1.45
N TYR A 135 2.94 14.93 1.26
CA TYR A 135 2.43 13.97 0.29
C TYR A 135 1.41 14.63 -0.64
N VAL A 136 1.18 14.00 -1.77
CA VAL A 136 -0.06 14.22 -2.51
C VAL A 136 -1.06 13.18 -2.00
N GLU A 137 -2.11 13.65 -1.36
CA GLU A 137 -3.17 12.78 -0.88
C GLU A 137 -4.10 12.42 -2.04
N VAL A 138 -4.41 11.12 -2.16
CA VAL A 138 -5.32 10.66 -3.22
C VAL A 138 -6.75 10.79 -2.71
N PRO A 139 -7.60 11.61 -3.36
CA PRO A 139 -8.99 11.74 -2.94
C PRO A 139 -9.73 10.41 -3.11
N ALA A 140 -10.69 10.14 -2.23
CA ALA A 140 -11.58 8.99 -2.35
C ALA A 140 -12.45 9.14 -3.60
N SER A 141 -12.58 8.05 -4.37
CA SER A 141 -13.40 8.01 -5.59
C SER A 141 -14.85 7.68 -5.28
#